data_70b604f4320c1776a072fbecae6a666e
#
_entry.id   70b604f4320c1776a072fbecae6a666e
#
_cell.length_a   1.000
_cell.length_b   1.000
_cell.length_c   1.000
_cell.angle_alpha   90.00
_cell.angle_beta   90.00
_cell.angle_gamma   90.00
#
_symmetry.space_group_name_H-M   'P 1'
#
loop_
_entity.id
_entity.type
_entity.pdbx_description
1 polymer ?
#
loop_
_entity_poly.entity_id
_entity_poly.type
_entity_poly.pdbx_seq_one_letter_code
_entity_poly.pdbx_strand_id
1 'polypeptide(L)'
;MKYAYRFQKILELKEMEKDQSLEAYQLSVADFEQAAEKLYTCLKKKEMLEEKTLFQLNSGMPVQEIRHFQQFVSNLEKTISHYQHLTASARERMNEKQQVLTEKNIEVKKYEKMREKHREVYVRWVKDTEIKSMDDLSVQSYAMRGN
;
A
#
# COMPACT_ATOMS: atom_id res chain seq x y z
N MET A 1 28.51 -19.93 17.66
CA MET A 1 27.11 -19.68 18.02
C MET A 1 26.42 -18.90 16.91
N LYS A 2 25.25 -19.37 16.52
CA LYS A 2 24.39 -18.61 15.60
C LYS A 2 23.65 -17.54 16.39
N TYR A 3 23.61 -16.32 15.82
CA TYR A 3 22.79 -15.26 16.36
C TYR A 3 21.31 -15.65 16.27
N ALA A 4 20.59 -15.51 17.36
CA ALA A 4 19.13 -15.74 17.43
C ALA A 4 18.45 -14.48 17.96
N TYR A 5 17.55 -13.90 17.15
CA TYR A 5 16.77 -12.75 17.55
C TYR A 5 15.56 -13.21 18.38
N ARG A 6 15.46 -12.69 19.59
CA ARG A 6 14.40 -13.05 20.55
C ARG A 6 12.99 -12.84 19.99
N PHE A 7 12.81 -11.79 19.18
CA PHE A 7 11.53 -11.40 18.63
C PHE A 7 11.37 -11.79 17.16
N GLN A 8 12.14 -12.76 16.68
CA GLN A 8 12.11 -13.19 15.28
C GLN A 8 10.73 -13.66 14.84
N LYS A 9 10.04 -14.44 15.67
CA LYS A 9 8.68 -14.91 15.37
C LYS A 9 7.67 -13.77 15.28
N ILE A 10 7.83 -12.74 16.13
CA ILE A 10 6.99 -11.56 16.13
C ILE A 10 7.24 -10.76 14.84
N LEU A 11 8.51 -10.60 14.45
CA LEU A 11 8.87 -9.94 13.19
C LEU A 11 8.24 -10.63 11.99
N GLU A 12 8.34 -11.96 11.92
CA GLU A 12 7.72 -12.75 10.85
C GLU A 12 6.20 -12.58 10.81
N LEU A 13 5.55 -12.55 11.96
CA LEU A 13 4.11 -12.27 12.07
C LEU A 13 3.78 -10.88 11.55
N LYS A 14 4.57 -9.86 11.91
CA LYS A 14 4.39 -8.48 11.45
C LYS A 14 4.61 -8.35 9.94
N GLU A 15 5.54 -9.08 9.37
CA GLU A 15 5.77 -9.16 7.93
C GLU A 15 4.56 -9.79 7.22
N MET A 16 3.98 -10.85 7.76
CA MET A 16 2.75 -11.45 7.24
C MET A 16 1.57 -10.49 7.27
N GLU A 17 1.38 -9.76 8.38
CA GLU A 17 0.33 -8.75 8.51
C GLU A 17 0.51 -7.63 7.48
N LYS A 18 1.76 -7.19 7.27
CA LYS A 18 2.11 -6.19 6.25
C LYS A 18 1.76 -6.69 4.86
N ASP A 19 2.13 -7.93 4.52
CA ASP A 19 1.86 -8.52 3.21
C ASP A 19 0.35 -8.64 2.95
N GLN A 20 -0.43 -9.03 3.95
CA GLN A 20 -1.89 -9.07 3.87
C GLN A 20 -2.48 -7.67 3.65
N SER A 21 -1.94 -6.66 4.34
CA SER A 21 -2.37 -5.27 4.19
C SER A 21 -2.00 -4.72 2.81
N LEU A 22 -0.86 -5.10 2.25
CA LEU A 22 -0.44 -4.74 0.89
C LEU A 22 -1.40 -5.33 -0.15
N GLU A 23 -1.74 -6.60 0.00
CA GLU A 23 -2.69 -7.28 -0.88
C GLU A 23 -4.07 -6.61 -0.83
N ALA A 24 -4.56 -6.32 0.37
CA ALA A 24 -5.83 -5.61 0.56
C ALA A 24 -5.81 -4.21 -0.07
N TYR A 25 -4.70 -3.49 0.06
CA TYR A 25 -4.51 -2.19 -0.58
C TYR A 25 -4.53 -2.30 -2.11
N GLN A 26 -3.81 -3.26 -2.68
CA GLN A 26 -3.78 -3.49 -4.13
C GLN A 26 -5.16 -3.81 -4.69
N LEU A 27 -5.97 -4.60 -3.98
CA LEU A 27 -7.37 -4.87 -4.36
C LEU A 27 -8.21 -3.59 -4.32
N SER A 28 -8.03 -2.75 -3.32
CA SER A 28 -8.76 -1.49 -3.21
C SER A 28 -8.39 -0.50 -4.32
N VAL A 29 -7.12 -0.49 -4.75
CA VAL A 29 -6.66 0.31 -5.90
C VAL A 29 -7.32 -0.18 -7.19
N ALA A 30 -7.37 -1.48 -7.41
CA ALA A 30 -8.03 -2.07 -8.58
C ALA A 30 -9.52 -1.73 -8.62
N ASP A 31 -10.22 -1.80 -7.48
CA ASP A 31 -11.63 -1.42 -7.37
C ASP A 31 -11.83 0.06 -7.70
N PHE A 32 -10.97 0.93 -7.18
CA PHE A 32 -11.01 2.36 -7.48
C PHE A 32 -10.79 2.64 -8.97
N GLU A 33 -9.77 2.04 -9.56
CA GLU A 33 -9.47 2.21 -10.99
C GLU A 33 -10.64 1.76 -11.86
N GLN A 34 -11.26 0.64 -11.53
CA GLN A 34 -12.40 0.11 -12.26
C GLN A 34 -13.61 1.05 -12.18
N ALA A 35 -13.92 1.56 -11.00
CA ALA A 35 -15.02 2.51 -10.81
C ALA A 35 -14.74 3.83 -11.55
N ALA A 36 -13.51 4.35 -11.47
CA ALA A 36 -13.08 5.57 -12.14
C ALA A 36 -13.14 5.42 -13.67
N GLU A 37 -12.76 4.28 -14.20
CA GLU A 37 -12.83 3.99 -15.64
C GLU A 37 -14.27 4.00 -16.15
N LYS A 38 -15.18 3.36 -15.42
CA LYS A 38 -16.62 3.37 -15.75
C LYS A 38 -17.20 4.77 -15.70
N LEU A 39 -16.82 5.56 -14.70
CA LEU A 39 -17.23 6.96 -14.60
C LEU A 39 -16.71 7.77 -15.79
N TYR A 40 -15.44 7.63 -16.11
CA TYR A 40 -14.82 8.31 -17.26
C TYR A 40 -15.56 7.98 -18.57
N THR A 41 -15.86 6.70 -18.81
CA THR A 41 -16.57 6.24 -20.00
C THR A 41 -17.95 6.89 -20.10
N CYS A 42 -18.69 6.97 -19.00
CA CYS A 42 -20.01 7.60 -18.96
C CYS A 42 -19.94 9.11 -19.19
N LEU A 43 -18.96 9.78 -18.60
CA LEU A 43 -18.76 11.22 -18.78
C LEU A 43 -18.41 11.55 -20.24
N LYS A 44 -17.53 10.74 -20.84
CA LYS A 44 -17.16 10.87 -22.25
C LYS A 44 -18.35 10.68 -23.16
N LYS A 45 -19.16 9.69 -22.90
CA LYS A 45 -20.38 9.40 -23.63
C LYS A 45 -21.39 10.56 -23.56
N LYS A 46 -21.55 11.15 -22.38
CA LYS A 46 -22.41 12.33 -22.19
C LYS A 46 -21.89 13.51 -22.98
N GLU A 47 -20.60 13.80 -22.94
CA GLU A 47 -19.96 14.89 -23.68
C GLU A 47 -20.19 14.73 -25.17
N MET A 48 -19.96 13.55 -25.72
CA MET A 48 -20.16 13.25 -27.13
C MET A 48 -21.63 13.41 -27.56
N LEU A 49 -22.56 12.99 -26.71
CA LEU A 49 -24.00 13.13 -26.98
C LEU A 49 -24.43 14.61 -26.97
N GLU A 50 -23.95 15.40 -26.04
CA GLU A 50 -24.23 16.83 -25.95
C GLU A 50 -23.73 17.56 -27.19
N GLU A 51 -22.51 17.28 -27.66
CA GLU A 51 -21.93 17.84 -28.86
C GLU A 51 -22.75 17.47 -30.09
N LYS A 52 -23.12 16.20 -30.24
CA LYS A 52 -23.93 15.71 -31.36
C LYS A 52 -25.33 16.35 -31.36
N THR A 53 -25.95 16.45 -30.18
CA THR A 53 -27.26 17.07 -30.02
C THR A 53 -27.21 18.54 -30.40
N LEU A 54 -26.18 19.27 -29.96
CA LEU A 54 -25.99 20.68 -30.31
C LEU A 54 -25.86 20.88 -31.81
N PHE A 55 -25.06 20.03 -32.46
CA PHE A 55 -24.90 20.06 -33.94
C PHE A 55 -26.23 19.80 -34.64
N GLN A 56 -27.00 18.81 -34.25
CA GLN A 56 -28.28 18.44 -34.82
C GLN A 56 -29.35 19.51 -34.59
N LEU A 57 -29.36 20.17 -33.42
CA LEU A 57 -30.26 21.28 -33.11
C LEU A 57 -30.03 22.47 -34.06
N ASN A 58 -28.78 22.77 -34.39
CA ASN A 58 -28.43 23.84 -35.35
C ASN A 58 -28.90 23.52 -36.77
N SER A 59 -28.98 22.24 -37.14
CA SER A 59 -29.43 21.77 -38.47
C SER A 59 -30.95 21.57 -38.55
N GLY A 60 -31.67 21.69 -37.46
CA GLY A 60 -33.10 21.42 -37.37
C GLY A 60 -33.38 19.97 -36.96
N MET A 61 -34.10 19.78 -35.87
CA MET A 61 -34.38 18.48 -35.28
C MET A 61 -35.84 18.37 -34.87
N PRO A 62 -36.54 17.22 -35.19
CA PRO A 62 -37.90 17.01 -34.71
C PRO A 62 -38.00 17.03 -33.17
N VAL A 63 -39.11 17.55 -32.64
CA VAL A 63 -39.33 17.66 -31.19
C VAL A 63 -39.26 16.31 -30.49
N GLN A 64 -39.73 15.24 -31.14
CA GLN A 64 -39.67 13.88 -30.54
C GLN A 64 -38.25 13.38 -30.38
N GLU A 65 -37.34 13.65 -31.30
CA GLU A 65 -35.95 13.31 -31.20
C GLU A 65 -35.26 14.09 -30.07
N ILE A 66 -35.61 15.38 -29.92
CA ILE A 66 -35.11 16.20 -28.81
C ILE A 66 -35.50 15.57 -27.45
N ARG A 67 -36.76 15.12 -27.33
CA ARG A 67 -37.25 14.45 -26.13
C ARG A 67 -36.47 13.15 -25.85
N HIS A 68 -36.21 12.35 -26.87
CA HIS A 68 -35.42 11.13 -26.76
C HIS A 68 -34.02 11.40 -26.25
N PHE A 69 -33.35 12.40 -26.79
CA PHE A 69 -32.02 12.80 -26.35
C PHE A 69 -32.01 13.27 -24.89
N GLN A 70 -32.98 14.12 -24.53
CA GLN A 70 -33.11 14.61 -23.15
C GLN A 70 -33.32 13.48 -22.17
N GLN A 71 -34.17 12.51 -22.51
CA GLN A 71 -34.42 11.35 -21.66
C GLN A 71 -33.18 10.47 -21.55
N PHE A 72 -32.48 10.25 -22.65
CA PHE A 72 -31.25 9.48 -22.66
C PHE A 72 -30.15 10.14 -21.82
N VAL A 73 -29.97 11.44 -21.97
CA VAL A 73 -29.01 12.22 -21.17
C VAL A 73 -29.39 12.18 -19.69
N SER A 74 -30.67 12.32 -19.36
CA SER A 74 -31.16 12.25 -17.99
C SER A 74 -30.85 10.89 -17.35
N ASN A 75 -31.08 9.79 -18.08
CA ASN A 75 -30.74 8.44 -17.61
C ASN A 75 -29.23 8.26 -17.46
N LEU A 76 -28.44 8.82 -18.37
CA LEU A 76 -26.99 8.78 -18.32
C LEU A 76 -26.47 9.58 -17.12
N GLU A 77 -27.05 10.72 -16.80
CA GLU A 77 -26.72 11.52 -15.62
C GLU A 77 -26.96 10.73 -14.32
N LYS A 78 -28.02 9.93 -14.24
CA LYS A 78 -28.30 9.06 -13.10
C LYS A 78 -27.20 7.99 -12.96
N THR A 79 -26.81 7.41 -14.07
CA THR A 79 -25.71 6.42 -14.12
C THR A 79 -24.38 7.06 -13.71
N ILE A 80 -24.09 8.26 -14.19
CA ILE A 80 -22.90 9.05 -13.80
C ILE A 80 -22.90 9.30 -12.29
N SER A 81 -24.03 9.75 -11.73
CA SER A 81 -24.17 9.96 -10.29
C SER A 81 -23.88 8.70 -9.49
N HIS A 82 -24.39 7.56 -9.95
CA HIS A 82 -24.11 6.26 -9.33
C HIS A 82 -22.61 5.94 -9.34
N TYR A 83 -21.94 6.08 -10.46
CA TYR A 83 -20.50 5.84 -10.56
C TYR A 83 -19.64 6.87 -9.81
N GLN A 84 -20.11 8.12 -9.69
CA GLN A 84 -19.48 9.12 -8.82
C GLN A 84 -19.48 8.67 -7.37
N HIS A 85 -20.59 8.17 -6.88
CA HIS A 85 -20.69 7.64 -5.53
C HIS A 85 -19.82 6.39 -5.33
N LEU A 86 -19.82 5.47 -6.27
CA LEU A 86 -18.99 4.27 -6.22
C LEU A 86 -17.50 4.62 -6.22
N THR A 87 -17.10 5.58 -7.06
CA THR A 87 -15.71 6.02 -7.16
C THR A 87 -15.26 6.71 -5.87
N ALA A 88 -16.10 7.58 -5.31
CA ALA A 88 -15.81 8.26 -4.04
C ALA A 88 -15.67 7.25 -2.89
N SER A 89 -16.57 6.28 -2.81
CA SER A 89 -16.55 5.23 -1.80
C SER A 89 -15.30 4.32 -1.96
N ALA A 90 -14.95 3.98 -3.19
CA ALA A 90 -13.75 3.18 -3.49
C ALA A 90 -12.47 3.94 -3.14
N ARG A 91 -12.42 5.26 -3.40
CA ARG A 91 -11.31 6.13 -3.00
C ARG A 91 -11.12 6.16 -1.49
N GLU A 92 -12.19 6.29 -0.76
CA GLU A 92 -12.16 6.30 0.71
C GLU A 92 -11.61 4.98 1.25
N ARG A 93 -12.09 3.84 0.74
CA ARG A 93 -11.57 2.52 1.11
C ARG A 93 -10.09 2.36 0.77
N MET A 94 -9.67 2.84 -0.39
CA MET A 94 -8.27 2.82 -0.81
C MET A 94 -7.39 3.61 0.17
N ASN A 95 -7.84 4.80 0.58
CA ASN A 95 -7.12 5.63 1.54
C ASN A 95 -7.02 4.96 2.91
N GLU A 96 -8.10 4.33 3.38
CA GLU A 96 -8.10 3.56 4.63
C GLU A 96 -7.12 2.39 4.58
N LYS A 97 -7.11 1.64 3.47
CA LYS A 97 -6.19 0.51 3.28
C LYS A 97 -4.74 0.96 3.18
N GLN A 98 -4.49 2.11 2.56
CA GLN A 98 -3.16 2.72 2.51
C GLN A 98 -2.66 3.08 3.90
N GLN A 99 -3.52 3.65 4.72
CA GLN A 99 -3.19 4.03 6.10
C GLN A 99 -2.83 2.80 6.93
N VAL A 100 -3.61 1.73 6.84
CA VAL A 100 -3.33 0.46 7.53
C VAL A 100 -2.00 -0.12 7.08
N LEU A 101 -1.74 -0.12 5.78
CA LEU A 101 -0.46 -0.60 5.22
C LEU A 101 0.73 0.19 5.77
N THR A 102 0.59 1.51 5.84
CA THR A 102 1.64 2.39 6.39
C THR A 102 1.93 2.06 7.85
N GLU A 103 0.89 1.85 8.67
CA GLU A 103 1.02 1.46 10.07
C GLU A 103 1.72 0.11 10.21
N LYS A 104 1.34 -0.88 9.40
CA LYS A 104 1.96 -2.21 9.41
C LYS A 104 3.43 -2.15 8.98
N ASN A 105 3.74 -1.33 7.98
CA ASN A 105 5.11 -1.12 7.53
C ASN A 105 5.99 -0.48 8.61
N ILE A 106 5.45 0.49 9.35
CA ILE A 106 6.15 1.13 10.48
C ILE A 106 6.46 0.09 11.57
N GLU A 107 5.51 -0.79 11.89
CA GLU A 107 5.72 -1.86 12.87
C GLU A 107 6.83 -2.82 12.45
N VAL A 108 6.82 -3.26 11.18
CA VAL A 108 7.87 -4.13 10.65
C VAL A 108 9.25 -3.46 10.77
N LYS A 109 9.37 -2.21 10.36
CA LYS A 109 10.62 -1.45 10.45
C LYS A 109 11.11 -1.31 11.89
N LYS A 110 10.20 -1.14 12.83
CA LYS A 110 10.52 -1.07 14.26
C LYS A 110 11.22 -2.35 14.72
N TYR A 111 10.65 -3.51 14.40
CA TYR A 111 11.23 -4.80 14.78
C TYR A 111 12.51 -5.11 14.02
N GLU A 112 12.63 -4.70 12.77
CA GLU A 112 13.87 -4.82 12.00
C GLU A 112 15.00 -4.02 12.63
N LYS A 113 14.74 -2.77 13.03
CA LYS A 113 15.71 -1.92 13.72
C LYS A 113 16.13 -2.50 15.07
N MET A 114 15.17 -3.05 15.81
CA MET A 114 15.46 -3.73 17.07
C MET A 114 16.38 -4.94 16.84
N ARG A 115 16.10 -5.73 15.80
CA ARG A 115 16.93 -6.88 15.43
C ARG A 115 18.35 -6.46 15.13
N GLU A 116 18.51 -5.38 14.37
CA GLU A 116 19.84 -4.86 14.01
C GLU A 116 20.62 -4.38 15.23
N LYS A 117 19.98 -3.66 16.14
CA LYS A 117 20.59 -3.23 17.41
C LYS A 117 20.99 -4.43 18.28
N HIS A 118 20.14 -5.42 18.40
CA HIS A 118 20.45 -6.65 19.13
C HIS A 118 21.63 -7.39 18.49
N ARG A 119 21.69 -7.43 17.18
CA ARG A 119 22.80 -8.04 16.46
C ARG A 119 24.12 -7.31 16.73
N GLU A 120 24.12 -5.98 16.70
CA GLU A 120 25.29 -5.15 17.00
C GLU A 120 25.79 -5.42 18.42
N VAL A 121 24.90 -5.44 19.40
CA VAL A 121 25.23 -5.75 20.79
C VAL A 121 25.81 -7.15 20.91
N TYR A 122 25.23 -8.14 20.24
CA TYR A 122 25.72 -9.52 20.24
C TYR A 122 27.13 -9.61 19.63
N VAL A 123 27.37 -8.96 18.50
CA VAL A 123 28.67 -8.94 17.82
C VAL A 123 29.73 -8.30 18.72
N ARG A 124 29.43 -7.19 19.41
CA ARG A 124 30.34 -6.56 20.37
C ARG A 124 30.63 -7.50 21.54
N TRP A 125 29.62 -8.14 22.05
CA TRP A 125 29.80 -9.10 23.16
C TRP A 125 30.71 -10.26 22.76
N VAL A 126 30.53 -10.82 21.58
CA VAL A 126 31.37 -11.89 21.04
C VAL A 126 32.82 -11.40 20.89
N LYS A 127 33.04 -10.21 20.32
CA LYS A 127 34.37 -9.61 20.21
C LYS A 127 35.04 -9.39 21.55
N ASP A 128 34.30 -8.81 22.49
CA ASP A 128 34.81 -8.55 23.83
C ASP A 128 35.18 -9.85 24.54
N THR A 129 34.38 -10.88 24.39
CA THR A 129 34.63 -12.20 24.96
C THR A 129 35.86 -12.85 24.33
N GLU A 130 36.04 -12.74 23.01
CA GLU A 130 37.21 -13.25 22.30
C GLU A 130 38.49 -12.53 22.73
N ILE A 131 38.47 -11.20 22.82
CA ILE A 131 39.59 -10.38 23.24
C ILE A 131 40.00 -10.77 24.69
N LYS A 132 38.99 -10.88 25.57
CA LYS A 132 39.19 -11.26 26.95
C LYS A 132 39.80 -12.65 27.06
N SER A 133 39.32 -13.61 26.31
CA SER A 133 39.86 -14.95 26.21
C SER A 133 41.30 -14.96 25.74
N MET A 134 41.64 -14.18 24.71
CA MET A 134 43.00 -14.03 24.22
C MET A 134 43.92 -13.38 25.23
N ASP A 135 43.45 -12.35 25.93
CA ASP A 135 44.22 -11.71 27.03
C ASP A 135 44.53 -12.68 28.16
N ASP A 136 43.55 -13.47 28.57
CA ASP A 136 43.70 -14.50 29.62
C ASP A 136 44.73 -15.55 29.18
N LEU A 137 44.71 -15.99 27.91
CA LEU A 137 45.69 -16.92 27.38
C LEU A 137 47.09 -16.31 27.31
N SER A 138 47.20 -15.05 26.98
CA SER A 138 48.45 -14.32 26.93
C SER A 138 49.07 -14.18 28.31
N VAL A 139 48.24 -13.86 29.30
CA VAL A 139 48.68 -13.78 30.72
C VAL A 139 49.17 -15.14 31.23
N GLN A 140 48.44 -16.20 30.94
CA GLN A 140 48.81 -17.57 31.34
C GLN A 140 50.12 -17.99 30.65
N SER A 141 50.25 -17.71 29.37
CA SER A 141 51.50 -18.00 28.62
C SER A 141 52.70 -17.25 29.18
N TYR A 142 52.53 -15.98 29.54
CA TYR A 142 53.56 -15.16 30.16
C TYR A 142 53.95 -15.71 31.55
N ALA A 143 53.00 -16.06 32.38
CA ALA A 143 53.24 -16.64 33.68
C ALA A 143 53.98 -17.98 33.59
N MET A 144 53.69 -18.82 32.62
CA MET A 144 54.41 -20.07 32.38
C MET A 144 55.84 -19.85 31.92
N ARG A 145 56.11 -18.79 31.14
CA ARG A 145 57.46 -18.45 30.67
C ARG A 145 58.32 -17.81 31.76
N GLY A 146 57.71 -17.19 32.73
CA GLY A 146 58.39 -16.52 33.84
C GLY A 146 58.91 -17.46 34.93
N ASN A 147 58.55 -18.73 34.84
CA ASN A 147 59.06 -19.76 35.75
C ASN A 147 60.12 -20.57 35.04
#